data_bc29c7a4c26662aa39a606d5a07e75cb
#
_entry.id   bc29c7a4c26662aa39a606d5a07e75cb
#
_cell.length_a   1.000
_cell.length_b   1.000
_cell.length_c   1.000
_cell.angle_alpha   90.00
_cell.angle_beta   90.00
_cell.angle_gamma   90.00
#
_symmetry.space_group_name_H-M   'P 1'
#
loop_
_entity.id
_entity.type
_entity.pdbx_description
1 polymer ?
#
loop_
_entity_poly.entity_id
_entity_poly.type
_entity_poly.pdbx_seq_one_letter_code
_entity_poly.pdbx_strand_id
1 'polypeptide(L)'
;MRWGTTPVKLSLNPPHSRSLLPPEPSPYRTQPRLRRATPVSLPDPPASGAALLRMTDSRSTEEVDTYGPDQQQDAADFYRPPVSFALTSLSQLEPFVDLYFQLYHCSYPIVHEATFRAQFMEVIPRPSTNAWQVLLFTIAALGAFTTASQPTDVDIGLFEAAKARLSIDVLETGNLLLVQALTLISNYLQKRNKPNSGYNYMGLSRRIAMGIGLHKEFPTWEANLLTIEMRRRCWYCLYIFDVGGIITFSRPLDFPNDGIDVELPLNAHDSVISPSLN
;
A
#
# COMPACT_ATOMS: atom_id res chain seq x y z
N MET A 1 45.39 50.74 7.16
CA MET A 1 44.15 51.42 7.60
C MET A 1 43.57 50.62 8.73
N ARG A 2 43.48 51.19 9.93
CA ARG A 2 42.96 50.51 11.17
C ARG A 2 41.45 50.71 11.22
N TRP A 3 40.72 49.63 11.44
CA TRP A 3 39.32 49.71 11.81
C TRP A 3 39.16 49.58 13.33
N GLY A 4 38.62 50.64 13.95
CA GLY A 4 38.41 50.71 15.37
C GLY A 4 37.13 49.97 15.77
N THR A 5 37.24 49.14 16.77
CA THR A 5 36.13 48.47 17.47
C THR A 5 35.67 49.31 18.65
N THR A 6 34.45 49.80 18.65
CA THR A 6 33.82 50.44 19.79
C THR A 6 32.93 49.40 20.53
N PRO A 7 33.06 49.16 21.83
CA PRO A 7 32.20 48.23 22.55
C PRO A 7 30.93 48.95 23.01
N VAL A 8 29.77 48.37 22.69
CA VAL A 8 28.47 48.77 23.21
C VAL A 8 28.28 48.14 24.62
N LYS A 9 28.16 49.01 25.63
CA LYS A 9 27.78 48.60 26.98
C LYS A 9 26.28 48.38 27.06
N LEU A 10 25.87 47.12 27.29
CA LEU A 10 24.53 46.76 27.67
C LEU A 10 24.38 46.89 29.19
N SER A 11 23.53 47.82 29.62
CA SER A 11 23.09 48.00 31.01
C SER A 11 22.02 46.97 31.35
N LEU A 12 22.31 46.05 32.24
CA LEU A 12 21.37 45.12 32.83
C LEU A 12 20.75 45.71 34.05
N ASN A 13 19.47 46.06 34.04
CA ASN A 13 18.67 46.32 35.22
C ASN A 13 18.08 44.99 35.70
N PRO A 14 18.08 44.72 37.03
CA PRO A 14 17.48 43.50 37.60
C PRO A 14 15.96 43.61 37.61
N PRO A 15 15.22 42.50 37.35
CA PRO A 15 13.79 42.50 37.42
C PRO A 15 13.30 42.49 38.88
N HIS A 16 12.29 43.31 39.15
CA HIS A 16 11.56 43.35 40.38
C HIS A 16 10.89 42.01 40.70
N SER A 17 11.16 41.51 41.88
CA SER A 17 10.48 40.34 42.48
C SER A 17 8.98 40.67 42.73
N ARG A 18 8.10 40.09 41.92
CA ARG A 18 6.67 39.97 42.21
C ARG A 18 6.41 38.62 42.86
N SER A 19 5.96 38.64 44.13
CA SER A 19 5.40 37.51 44.83
C SER A 19 4.19 36.96 44.10
N LEU A 20 4.28 35.72 43.58
CA LEU A 20 3.17 34.98 43.04
C LEU A 20 2.42 34.33 44.20
N LEU A 21 1.23 34.85 44.48
CA LEU A 21 0.20 34.13 45.22
C LEU A 21 -0.38 33.03 44.31
N PRO A 22 -0.68 31.85 44.86
CA PRO A 22 -1.29 30.78 44.07
C PRO A 22 -2.70 31.19 43.65
N PRO A 23 -3.17 30.77 42.43
CA PRO A 23 -4.51 31.09 41.97
C PRO A 23 -5.57 30.37 42.80
N GLU A 24 -6.64 31.09 43.12
CA GLU A 24 -7.80 30.54 43.81
C GLU A 24 -8.47 29.42 42.96
N PRO A 25 -9.01 28.37 43.58
CA PRO A 25 -9.71 27.32 42.89
C PRO A 25 -11.04 27.83 42.32
N SER A 26 -11.20 27.71 41.01
CA SER A 26 -12.42 27.99 40.25
C SER A 26 -13.57 27.08 40.75
N PRO A 27 -14.79 27.60 40.90
CA PRO A 27 -15.95 26.82 41.35
C PRO A 27 -16.52 26.02 40.16
N TYR A 28 -15.84 24.95 39.74
CA TYR A 28 -16.47 24.02 38.83
C TYR A 28 -17.35 23.05 39.63
N ARG A 29 -18.62 23.17 39.38
CA ARG A 29 -19.78 22.34 39.63
C ARG A 29 -19.40 20.86 39.74
N THR A 30 -19.61 20.24 40.86
CA THR A 30 -19.59 18.80 41.08
C THR A 30 -20.58 18.11 40.15
N GLN A 31 -20.06 17.45 39.12
CA GLN A 31 -20.86 16.51 38.31
C GLN A 31 -21.19 15.29 39.19
N PRO A 32 -22.43 14.76 39.13
CA PRO A 32 -22.78 13.54 39.84
C PRO A 32 -21.93 12.38 39.32
N ARG A 33 -21.32 11.62 40.21
CA ARG A 33 -20.61 10.36 39.90
C ARG A 33 -21.58 9.44 39.13
N LEU A 34 -21.39 9.32 37.84
CA LEU A 34 -21.98 8.26 37.05
C LEU A 34 -21.51 6.92 37.66
N ARG A 35 -22.45 6.11 38.09
CA ARG A 35 -22.19 4.74 38.52
C ARG A 35 -21.44 4.05 37.35
N ARG A 36 -20.27 3.48 37.65
CA ARG A 36 -19.55 2.60 36.75
C ARG A 36 -20.54 1.52 36.32
N ALA A 37 -20.99 1.61 35.06
CA ALA A 37 -21.63 0.48 34.41
C ALA A 37 -20.57 -0.63 34.37
N THR A 38 -20.95 -1.83 34.74
CA THR A 38 -20.17 -3.04 34.49
C THR A 38 -19.84 -3.07 33.03
N PRO A 39 -18.59 -3.33 32.64
CA PRO A 39 -18.26 -3.44 31.22
C PRO A 39 -19.09 -4.60 30.65
N VAL A 40 -20.05 -4.28 29.80
CA VAL A 40 -20.66 -5.25 28.90
C VAL A 40 -19.51 -5.64 27.96
N SER A 41 -19.05 -6.87 28.06
CA SER A 41 -18.11 -7.43 27.09
C SER A 41 -18.80 -7.38 25.74
N LEU A 42 -18.42 -6.42 24.90
CA LEU A 42 -18.79 -6.45 23.49
C LEU A 42 -18.15 -7.69 22.89
N PRO A 43 -18.88 -8.49 22.11
CA PRO A 43 -18.28 -9.60 21.37
C PRO A 43 -17.17 -9.04 20.47
N ASP A 44 -16.07 -9.76 20.36
CA ASP A 44 -14.95 -9.39 19.50
C ASP A 44 -15.45 -9.12 18.08
N PRO A 45 -15.02 -8.03 17.43
CA PRO A 45 -15.44 -7.73 16.08
C PRO A 45 -15.02 -8.86 15.13
N PRO A 46 -15.87 -9.22 14.15
CA PRO A 46 -15.55 -10.27 13.20
C PRO A 46 -14.24 -9.95 12.45
N ALA A 47 -13.38 -10.93 12.31
CA ALA A 47 -12.04 -10.78 11.74
C ALA A 47 -12.00 -10.42 10.24
N SER A 48 -13.14 -10.48 9.54
CA SER A 48 -13.23 -10.16 8.11
C SER A 48 -14.59 -9.62 7.70
N GLY A 49 -14.66 -8.84 6.62
CA GLY A 49 -15.90 -8.36 6.03
C GLY A 49 -16.84 -9.49 5.55
N ALA A 50 -16.27 -10.64 5.18
CA ALA A 50 -17.08 -11.83 4.86
C ALA A 50 -17.83 -12.37 6.09
N ALA A 51 -17.25 -12.27 7.29
CA ALA A 51 -17.93 -12.61 8.54
C ALA A 51 -19.06 -11.62 8.87
N LEU A 52 -18.86 -10.33 8.62
CA LEU A 52 -19.90 -9.29 8.74
C LEU A 52 -21.08 -9.56 7.81
N LEU A 53 -20.83 -9.90 6.54
CA LEU A 53 -21.87 -10.23 5.57
C LEU A 53 -22.68 -11.47 5.98
N ARG A 54 -22.04 -12.48 6.57
CA ARG A 54 -22.72 -13.68 7.11
C ARG A 54 -23.59 -13.34 8.33
N MET A 55 -23.17 -12.38 9.17
CA MET A 55 -23.96 -11.94 10.32
C MET A 55 -25.22 -11.16 9.93
N THR A 56 -25.27 -10.54 8.75
CA THR A 56 -26.45 -9.84 8.24
C THR A 56 -27.45 -10.76 7.54
N ASP A 57 -27.07 -12.00 7.24
CA ASP A 57 -27.98 -12.99 6.69
C ASP A 57 -28.77 -13.70 7.82
N SER A 58 -29.92 -13.14 8.13
CA SER A 58 -30.80 -13.58 9.22
C SER A 58 -31.42 -15.01 9.07
N ARG A 59 -30.94 -15.78 8.09
CA ARG A 59 -31.40 -17.16 7.83
C ARG A 59 -30.45 -18.27 8.27
N SER A 60 -29.24 -17.95 8.68
CA SER A 60 -28.30 -18.95 9.18
C SER A 60 -28.28 -18.97 10.70
N THR A 61 -29.03 -19.90 11.29
CA THR A 61 -28.98 -20.22 12.73
C THR A 61 -27.88 -21.23 13.08
N GLU A 62 -26.79 -21.28 12.33
CA GLU A 62 -25.63 -22.10 12.68
C GLU A 62 -24.67 -21.25 13.53
N GLU A 63 -24.27 -21.77 14.68
CA GLU A 63 -23.23 -21.23 15.52
C GLU A 63 -21.97 -21.04 14.67
N VAL A 64 -21.61 -19.78 14.43
CA VAL A 64 -20.38 -19.44 13.72
C VAL A 64 -19.22 -19.67 14.68
N ASP A 65 -18.55 -20.78 14.55
CA ASP A 65 -17.27 -21.04 15.19
C ASP A 65 -16.26 -20.01 14.66
N THR A 66 -15.90 -19.04 15.50
CA THR A 66 -15.14 -17.84 15.13
C THR A 66 -13.70 -18.15 14.70
N TYR A 67 -13.26 -19.39 14.87
CA TYR A 67 -11.97 -19.93 14.44
C TYR A 67 -12.12 -21.18 13.56
N GLY A 68 -13.20 -21.24 12.80
CA GLY A 68 -13.54 -22.37 11.97
C GLY A 68 -12.60 -22.59 10.77
N PRO A 69 -12.87 -23.65 10.00
CA PRO A 69 -11.98 -24.28 9.02
C PRO A 69 -11.51 -23.39 7.85
N ASP A 70 -11.95 -22.13 7.76
CA ASP A 70 -11.51 -21.22 6.70
C ASP A 70 -9.99 -20.96 6.70
N GLN A 71 -9.31 -21.03 7.86
CA GLN A 71 -7.84 -20.94 7.90
C GLN A 71 -7.15 -22.23 7.42
N GLN A 72 -7.80 -23.39 7.59
CA GLN A 72 -7.28 -24.66 7.07
C GLN A 72 -7.58 -24.81 5.57
N GLN A 73 -8.67 -24.23 5.09
CA GLN A 73 -9.03 -24.24 3.68
C GLN A 73 -8.09 -23.33 2.87
N ASP A 74 -7.69 -22.18 3.42
CA ASP A 74 -6.62 -21.35 2.82
C ASP A 74 -5.30 -22.11 2.68
N ALA A 75 -4.93 -22.95 3.63
CA ALA A 75 -3.72 -23.76 3.56
C ALA A 75 -3.86 -24.93 2.58
N ALA A 76 -5.03 -25.55 2.48
CA ALA A 76 -5.27 -26.68 1.57
C ALA A 76 -5.34 -26.26 0.10
N ASP A 77 -5.92 -25.06 -0.19
CA ASP A 77 -5.93 -24.50 -1.55
C ASP A 77 -4.53 -24.07 -2.03
N PHE A 78 -3.60 -23.78 -1.11
CA PHE A 78 -2.20 -23.52 -1.46
C PHE A 78 -1.44 -24.79 -1.91
N TYR A 79 -1.92 -26.00 -1.57
CA TYR A 79 -1.27 -27.26 -1.91
C TYR A 79 -1.83 -27.93 -3.18
N ARG A 80 -2.60 -27.20 -4.00
CA ARG A 80 -2.77 -27.67 -5.38
C ARG A 80 -1.39 -27.68 -6.04
N PRO A 81 -0.96 -28.84 -6.61
CA PRO A 81 0.29 -28.90 -7.31
C PRO A 81 0.26 -27.79 -8.36
N PRO A 82 1.35 -27.00 -8.47
CA PRO A 82 1.40 -25.91 -9.43
C PRO A 82 1.03 -26.50 -10.79
N VAL A 83 0.02 -25.97 -11.45
CA VAL A 83 -0.19 -26.22 -12.88
C VAL A 83 1.15 -25.87 -13.49
N SER A 84 1.81 -26.86 -14.07
CA SER A 84 3.12 -26.71 -14.70
C SER A 84 2.98 -25.75 -15.87
N PHE A 85 2.96 -24.47 -15.58
CA PHE A 85 3.02 -23.41 -16.57
C PHE A 85 4.48 -23.29 -16.98
N ALA A 86 4.90 -24.17 -17.86
CA ALA A 86 6.25 -24.16 -18.42
C ALA A 86 6.36 -22.98 -19.38
N LEU A 87 6.70 -21.80 -18.84
CA LEU A 87 7.09 -20.64 -19.67
C LEU A 87 8.40 -20.98 -20.35
N THR A 88 8.36 -21.16 -21.65
CA THR A 88 9.54 -21.32 -22.50
C THR A 88 10.12 -19.96 -22.93
N SER A 89 9.28 -18.90 -22.93
CA SER A 89 9.67 -17.55 -23.30
C SER A 89 8.84 -16.51 -22.57
N LEU A 90 9.42 -15.35 -22.25
CA LEU A 90 8.69 -14.20 -21.69
C LEU A 90 7.66 -13.64 -22.68
N SER A 91 7.84 -13.81 -23.99
CA SER A 91 6.85 -13.38 -24.99
C SER A 91 5.47 -14.04 -24.83
N GLN A 92 5.40 -15.21 -24.19
CA GLN A 92 4.13 -15.86 -23.86
C GLN A 92 3.31 -15.08 -22.82
N LEU A 93 3.91 -14.14 -22.12
CA LEU A 93 3.22 -13.25 -21.19
C LEU A 93 2.56 -12.05 -21.86
N GLU A 94 2.91 -11.75 -23.11
CA GLU A 94 2.43 -10.56 -23.85
C GLU A 94 0.89 -10.44 -23.83
N PRO A 95 0.09 -11.47 -24.13
CA PRO A 95 -1.36 -11.36 -24.10
C PRO A 95 -1.90 -10.96 -22.71
N PHE A 96 -1.30 -11.47 -21.64
CA PHE A 96 -1.72 -11.15 -20.28
C PHE A 96 -1.30 -9.73 -19.86
N VAL A 97 -0.13 -9.28 -20.31
CA VAL A 97 0.34 -7.90 -20.14
C VAL A 97 -0.61 -6.93 -20.85
N ASP A 98 -1.03 -7.25 -22.08
CA ASP A 98 -1.99 -6.45 -22.83
C ASP A 98 -3.33 -6.32 -22.11
N LEU A 99 -3.84 -7.44 -21.61
CA LEU A 99 -5.10 -7.47 -20.85
C LEU A 99 -5.02 -6.64 -19.56
N TYR A 100 -3.89 -6.69 -18.86
CA TYR A 100 -3.67 -5.83 -17.69
C TYR A 100 -3.77 -4.35 -18.06
N PHE A 101 -3.07 -3.90 -19.09
CA PHE A 101 -3.09 -2.50 -19.50
C PHE A 101 -4.44 -2.07 -20.07
N GLN A 102 -5.15 -2.93 -20.75
CA GLN A 102 -6.48 -2.63 -21.30
C GLN A 102 -7.57 -2.56 -20.23
N LEU A 103 -7.56 -3.46 -19.25
CA LEU A 103 -8.72 -3.67 -18.37
C LEU A 103 -8.48 -3.22 -16.93
N TYR A 104 -7.24 -3.31 -16.44
CA TYR A 104 -6.93 -3.02 -15.05
C TYR A 104 -6.24 -1.68 -14.86
N HIS A 105 -5.25 -1.40 -15.67
CA HIS A 105 -4.40 -0.20 -15.55
C HIS A 105 -5.18 1.11 -15.67
N CYS A 106 -6.23 1.16 -16.48
CA CYS A 106 -7.06 2.35 -16.65
C CYS A 106 -7.68 2.87 -15.33
N SER A 107 -7.93 1.96 -14.37
CA SER A 107 -8.45 2.32 -13.05
C SER A 107 -7.33 2.57 -12.02
N TYR A 108 -6.19 1.94 -12.19
CA TYR A 108 -5.08 1.95 -11.23
C TYR A 108 -3.73 2.10 -11.95
N PRO A 109 -3.37 3.32 -12.38
CA PRO A 109 -2.19 3.58 -13.21
C PRO A 109 -0.89 3.61 -12.38
N ILE A 110 -0.62 2.52 -11.66
CA ILE A 110 0.52 2.38 -10.76
C ILE A 110 1.85 2.14 -11.50
N VAL A 111 1.80 1.76 -12.78
CA VAL A 111 2.96 1.48 -13.64
C VAL A 111 2.87 2.36 -14.88
N HIS A 112 3.97 2.95 -15.35
CA HIS A 112 3.97 3.67 -16.63
C HIS A 112 4.02 2.70 -17.79
N GLU A 113 2.94 2.60 -18.57
CA GLU A 113 2.77 1.61 -19.64
C GLU A 113 3.90 1.64 -20.66
N ALA A 114 4.21 2.82 -21.21
CA ALA A 114 5.21 2.93 -22.28
C ALA A 114 6.60 2.48 -21.80
N THR A 115 7.02 2.86 -20.60
CA THR A 115 8.31 2.43 -20.02
C THR A 115 8.31 0.93 -19.76
N PHE A 116 7.23 0.38 -19.19
CA PHE A 116 7.14 -1.05 -18.91
C PHE A 116 7.20 -1.88 -20.19
N ARG A 117 6.46 -1.49 -21.23
CA ARG A 117 6.47 -2.18 -22.52
C ARG A 117 7.83 -2.12 -23.20
N ALA A 118 8.50 -0.95 -23.16
CA ALA A 118 9.85 -0.80 -23.70
C ALA A 118 10.86 -1.72 -22.99
N GLN A 119 10.74 -1.88 -21.67
CA GLN A 119 11.54 -2.83 -20.88
C GLN A 119 11.16 -4.29 -21.18
N PHE A 120 9.87 -4.58 -21.31
CA PHE A 120 9.38 -5.92 -21.62
C PHE A 120 9.88 -6.41 -22.97
N MET A 121 9.87 -5.56 -23.99
CA MET A 121 10.36 -5.84 -25.36
C MET A 121 11.87 -5.64 -25.52
N GLU A 122 12.59 -5.30 -24.45
CA GLU A 122 14.04 -5.03 -24.48
C GLU A 122 14.47 -3.88 -25.39
N VAL A 123 13.54 -2.96 -25.70
CA VAL A 123 13.87 -1.71 -26.42
C VAL A 123 14.75 -0.82 -25.54
N ILE A 124 14.51 -0.83 -24.24
CA ILE A 124 15.37 -0.25 -23.22
C ILE A 124 15.81 -1.34 -22.22
N PRO A 125 16.97 -1.18 -21.55
CA PRO A 125 17.43 -2.18 -20.60
C PRO A 125 16.42 -2.46 -19.51
N ARG A 126 16.19 -3.74 -19.21
CA ARG A 126 15.42 -4.15 -18.03
C ARG A 126 16.19 -3.84 -16.76
N PRO A 127 15.52 -3.39 -15.70
CA PRO A 127 16.16 -3.32 -14.40
C PRO A 127 16.72 -4.67 -13.98
N SER A 128 17.96 -4.70 -13.50
CA SER A 128 18.66 -5.95 -13.12
C SER A 128 18.13 -6.60 -11.84
N THR A 129 17.13 -5.99 -11.19
CA THR A 129 16.59 -6.42 -9.91
C THR A 129 15.49 -7.48 -10.10
N ASN A 130 15.41 -8.44 -9.18
CA ASN A 130 14.30 -9.41 -9.12
C ASN A 130 12.94 -8.71 -8.99
N ALA A 131 12.90 -7.50 -8.41
CA ALA A 131 11.66 -6.72 -8.27
C ALA A 131 10.95 -6.47 -9.61
N TRP A 132 11.69 -6.25 -10.71
CA TRP A 132 11.10 -6.11 -12.03
C TRP A 132 10.42 -7.40 -12.49
N GLN A 133 11.03 -8.55 -12.25
CA GLN A 133 10.43 -9.84 -12.59
C GLN A 133 9.20 -10.13 -11.73
N VAL A 134 9.25 -9.82 -10.43
CA VAL A 134 8.07 -9.93 -9.54
C VAL A 134 6.92 -9.08 -10.09
N LEU A 135 7.21 -7.83 -10.49
CA LEU A 135 6.21 -6.93 -11.08
C LEU A 135 5.64 -7.50 -12.39
N LEU A 136 6.48 -7.98 -13.29
CA LEU A 136 6.07 -8.57 -14.57
C LEU A 136 5.09 -9.72 -14.37
N PHE A 137 5.46 -10.71 -13.55
CA PHE A 137 4.62 -11.87 -13.33
C PHE A 137 3.32 -11.51 -12.57
N THR A 138 3.35 -10.49 -11.71
CA THR A 138 2.16 -9.98 -11.04
C THR A 138 1.21 -9.29 -12.01
N ILE A 139 1.73 -8.48 -12.93
CA ILE A 139 0.96 -7.85 -14.01
C ILE A 139 0.30 -8.91 -14.87
N ALA A 140 1.06 -9.92 -15.30
CA ALA A 140 0.53 -11.02 -16.11
C ALA A 140 -0.54 -11.82 -15.34
N ALA A 141 -0.35 -12.08 -14.04
CA ALA A 141 -1.36 -12.76 -13.20
C ALA A 141 -2.66 -11.96 -13.11
N LEU A 142 -2.58 -10.64 -12.91
CA LEU A 142 -3.76 -9.76 -12.89
C LEU A 142 -4.45 -9.70 -14.26
N GLY A 143 -3.70 -9.63 -15.36
CA GLY A 143 -4.27 -9.68 -16.70
C GLY A 143 -5.01 -10.98 -16.98
N ALA A 144 -4.41 -12.12 -16.65
CA ALA A 144 -5.05 -13.42 -16.76
C ALA A 144 -6.32 -13.53 -15.88
N PHE A 145 -6.26 -13.04 -14.66
CA PHE A 145 -7.39 -13.04 -13.73
C PHE A 145 -8.56 -12.18 -14.23
N THR A 146 -8.27 -11.01 -14.81
CA THR A 146 -9.30 -10.01 -15.18
C THR A 146 -10.18 -10.49 -16.34
N THR A 147 -9.67 -11.36 -17.22
CA THR A 147 -10.39 -11.88 -18.37
C THR A 147 -11.02 -13.24 -18.18
N ALA A 148 -10.72 -13.91 -17.08
CA ALA A 148 -11.25 -15.24 -16.84
C ALA A 148 -12.76 -15.19 -16.61
N SER A 149 -13.55 -15.52 -17.64
CA SER A 149 -15.00 -15.75 -17.52
C SER A 149 -15.31 -17.08 -16.81
N GLN A 150 -14.33 -17.96 -16.72
CA GLN A 150 -14.35 -19.22 -15.97
C GLN A 150 -13.10 -19.29 -15.09
N PRO A 151 -13.17 -19.96 -13.93
CA PRO A 151 -12.01 -20.16 -13.09
C PRO A 151 -10.90 -20.86 -13.88
N THR A 152 -9.81 -20.16 -14.13
CA THR A 152 -8.59 -20.75 -14.71
C THR A 152 -7.49 -20.69 -13.64
N ASP A 153 -6.59 -21.67 -13.66
CA ASP A 153 -5.46 -21.70 -12.73
C ASP A 153 -4.20 -21.00 -13.31
N VAL A 154 -4.34 -20.40 -14.51
CA VAL A 154 -3.23 -19.73 -15.21
C VAL A 154 -2.68 -18.56 -14.39
N ASP A 155 -3.56 -17.73 -13.87
CA ASP A 155 -3.17 -16.59 -13.04
C ASP A 155 -2.52 -17.05 -11.71
N ILE A 156 -2.94 -18.20 -11.16
CA ILE A 156 -2.30 -18.80 -9.96
C ILE A 156 -0.87 -19.21 -10.30
N GLY A 157 -0.65 -19.89 -11.43
CA GLY A 157 0.69 -20.28 -11.87
C GLY A 157 1.61 -19.07 -12.08
N LEU A 158 1.08 -18.00 -12.66
CA LEU A 158 1.80 -16.73 -12.84
C LEU A 158 2.11 -16.05 -11.50
N PHE A 159 1.15 -16.05 -10.57
CA PHE A 159 1.37 -15.52 -9.22
C PHE A 159 2.44 -16.32 -8.46
N GLU A 160 2.41 -17.66 -8.52
CA GLU A 160 3.45 -18.48 -7.90
C GLU A 160 4.83 -18.21 -8.50
N ALA A 161 4.92 -17.95 -9.81
CA ALA A 161 6.15 -17.52 -10.46
C ALA A 161 6.63 -16.14 -9.95
N ALA A 162 5.73 -15.20 -9.69
CA ALA A 162 6.06 -13.92 -9.04
C ALA A 162 6.60 -14.16 -7.62
N LYS A 163 5.89 -14.95 -6.83
CA LYS A 163 6.23 -15.27 -5.44
C LYS A 163 7.59 -15.98 -5.31
N ALA A 164 7.90 -16.89 -6.21
CA ALA A 164 9.20 -17.59 -6.21
C ALA A 164 10.40 -16.64 -6.43
N ARG A 165 10.18 -15.43 -6.97
CA ARG A 165 11.19 -14.39 -7.20
C ARG A 165 11.26 -13.38 -6.06
N LEU A 166 10.32 -13.44 -5.13
CA LEU A 166 10.26 -12.57 -3.96
C LEU A 166 11.06 -13.20 -2.82
N SER A 167 12.37 -12.98 -2.81
CA SER A 167 13.25 -13.39 -1.71
C SER A 167 13.34 -12.33 -0.62
N ILE A 168 13.85 -12.70 0.55
CA ILE A 168 14.11 -11.76 1.65
C ILE A 168 15.08 -10.67 1.18
N ASP A 169 16.09 -11.01 0.41
CA ASP A 169 17.09 -10.04 -0.10
C ASP A 169 16.45 -8.93 -0.96
N VAL A 170 15.36 -9.24 -1.69
CA VAL A 170 14.59 -8.25 -2.44
C VAL A 170 13.93 -7.23 -1.51
N LEU A 171 13.58 -7.65 -0.28
CA LEU A 171 12.95 -6.79 0.71
C LEU A 171 13.94 -5.85 1.40
N GLU A 172 15.23 -6.19 1.42
CA GLU A 172 16.27 -5.36 2.03
C GLU A 172 16.55 -4.10 1.20
N THR A 173 16.31 -4.16 -0.11
CA THR A 173 16.51 -3.05 -1.02
C THR A 173 15.19 -2.42 -1.43
N GLY A 174 14.72 -1.43 -0.67
CA GLY A 174 13.49 -0.71 -1.01
C GLY A 174 13.64 0.03 -2.35
N ASN A 175 12.73 -0.25 -3.31
CA ASN A 175 12.63 0.48 -4.57
C ASN A 175 11.19 0.59 -5.05
N LEU A 176 10.93 1.49 -5.99
CA LEU A 176 9.58 1.76 -6.51
C LEU A 176 8.93 0.53 -7.14
N LEU A 177 9.69 -0.27 -7.91
CA LEU A 177 9.17 -1.47 -8.59
C LEU A 177 8.66 -2.50 -7.57
N LEU A 178 9.36 -2.64 -6.44
CA LEU A 178 8.95 -3.55 -5.39
C LEU A 178 7.65 -3.09 -4.72
N VAL A 179 7.50 -1.78 -4.45
CA VAL A 179 6.26 -1.23 -3.92
C VAL A 179 5.11 -1.45 -4.88
N GLN A 180 5.31 -1.18 -6.18
CA GLN A 180 4.32 -1.45 -7.22
C GLN A 180 3.91 -2.93 -7.25
N ALA A 181 4.89 -3.83 -7.24
CA ALA A 181 4.64 -5.27 -7.27
C ALA A 181 3.86 -5.74 -6.03
N LEU A 182 4.28 -5.38 -4.83
CA LEU A 182 3.63 -5.79 -3.57
C LEU A 182 2.23 -5.21 -3.43
N THR A 183 2.01 -3.98 -3.88
CA THR A 183 0.69 -3.34 -3.92
C THR A 183 -0.27 -4.11 -4.84
N LEU A 184 0.19 -4.48 -6.04
CA LEU A 184 -0.58 -5.27 -6.98
C LEU A 184 -0.81 -6.71 -6.49
N ILE A 185 0.18 -7.35 -5.87
CA ILE A 185 0.04 -8.67 -5.22
C ILE A 185 -1.04 -8.63 -4.14
N SER A 186 -1.04 -7.61 -3.29
CA SER A 186 -2.06 -7.46 -2.26
C SER A 186 -3.46 -7.41 -2.86
N ASN A 187 -3.67 -6.59 -3.89
CA ASN A 187 -4.97 -6.48 -4.55
C ASN A 187 -5.37 -7.78 -5.26
N TYR A 188 -4.44 -8.47 -5.93
CA TYR A 188 -4.67 -9.78 -6.53
C TYR A 188 -5.15 -10.81 -5.49
N LEU A 189 -4.46 -10.89 -4.34
CA LEU A 189 -4.83 -11.82 -3.27
C LEU A 189 -6.19 -11.53 -2.66
N GLN A 190 -6.55 -10.25 -2.50
CA GLN A 190 -7.89 -9.86 -2.06
C GLN A 190 -8.95 -10.34 -3.06
N LYS A 191 -8.73 -10.16 -4.36
CA LYS A 191 -9.62 -10.66 -5.44
C LYS A 191 -9.74 -12.18 -5.46
N ARG A 192 -8.69 -12.89 -5.04
CA ARG A 192 -8.66 -14.35 -4.91
C ARG A 192 -9.20 -14.84 -3.55
N ASN A 193 -9.90 -14.00 -2.81
CA ASN A 193 -10.46 -14.29 -1.49
C ASN A 193 -9.41 -14.74 -0.46
N LYS A 194 -8.20 -14.13 -0.52
CA LYS A 194 -7.12 -14.34 0.45
C LYS A 194 -6.80 -13.03 1.20
N PRO A 195 -7.76 -12.48 1.98
CA PRO A 195 -7.65 -11.15 2.56
C PRO A 195 -6.52 -11.03 3.58
N ASN A 196 -6.22 -12.09 4.33
CA ASN A 196 -5.13 -12.07 5.31
C ASN A 196 -3.76 -11.95 4.63
N SER A 197 -3.53 -12.76 3.59
CA SER A 197 -2.30 -12.67 2.80
C SER A 197 -2.19 -11.31 2.12
N GLY A 198 -3.27 -10.82 1.51
CA GLY A 198 -3.30 -9.50 0.89
C GLY A 198 -2.96 -8.39 1.88
N TYR A 199 -3.51 -8.43 3.09
CA TYR A 199 -3.21 -7.46 4.14
C TYR A 199 -1.72 -7.46 4.54
N ASN A 200 -1.11 -8.64 4.68
CA ASN A 200 0.30 -8.75 5.02
C ASN A 200 1.21 -8.16 3.91
N TYR A 201 0.93 -8.48 2.64
CA TYR A 201 1.65 -7.89 1.51
C TYR A 201 1.47 -6.37 1.42
N MET A 202 0.27 -5.86 1.73
CA MET A 202 0.00 -4.43 1.77
C MET A 202 0.80 -3.73 2.88
N GLY A 203 0.82 -4.29 4.08
CA GLY A 203 1.61 -3.77 5.20
C GLY A 203 3.10 -3.68 4.86
N LEU A 204 3.63 -4.71 4.17
CA LEU A 204 5.02 -4.72 3.70
C LEU A 204 5.25 -3.64 2.63
N SER A 205 4.37 -3.54 1.64
CA SER A 205 4.43 -2.50 0.60
C SER A 205 4.46 -1.11 1.19
N ARG A 206 3.57 -0.83 2.16
CA ARG A 206 3.48 0.45 2.84
C ARG A 206 4.75 0.79 3.62
N ARG A 207 5.32 -0.18 4.35
CA ARG A 207 6.59 0.03 5.08
C ARG A 207 7.73 0.38 4.15
N ILE A 208 7.87 -0.32 3.03
CA ILE A 208 8.89 -0.02 2.01
C ILE A 208 8.61 1.34 1.37
N ALA A 209 7.36 1.65 1.02
CA ALA A 209 6.97 2.94 0.43
C ALA A 209 7.36 4.12 1.33
N MET A 210 7.12 4.01 2.64
CA MET A 210 7.55 5.02 3.61
C MET A 210 9.08 5.07 3.71
N GLY A 211 9.75 3.92 3.70
CA GLY A 211 11.22 3.83 3.76
C GLY A 211 11.92 4.53 2.60
N ILE A 212 11.35 4.47 1.39
CA ILE A 212 11.87 5.20 0.21
C ILE A 212 11.27 6.60 0.03
N GLY A 213 10.51 7.08 1.03
CA GLY A 213 9.98 8.44 1.07
C GLY A 213 8.84 8.72 0.11
N LEU A 214 8.03 7.73 -0.31
CA LEU A 214 6.89 8.00 -1.21
C LEU A 214 5.81 8.87 -0.57
N HIS A 215 5.76 8.94 0.76
CA HIS A 215 4.83 9.75 1.53
C HIS A 215 5.21 11.24 1.59
N LYS A 216 6.27 11.64 0.90
CA LYS A 216 6.80 13.01 0.91
C LYS A 216 7.04 13.55 -0.48
N GLU A 217 6.77 14.86 -0.66
CA GLU A 217 7.31 15.63 -1.76
C GLU A 217 8.72 16.13 -1.40
N PHE A 218 9.55 16.22 -2.42
CA PHE A 218 10.92 16.75 -2.31
C PHE A 218 11.08 17.92 -3.28
N PRO A 219 10.66 19.16 -2.90
CA PRO A 219 10.64 20.30 -3.83
C PRO A 219 12.01 20.67 -4.43
N THR A 220 13.09 20.31 -3.73
CA THR A 220 14.47 20.56 -4.17
C THR A 220 15.08 19.38 -4.94
N TRP A 221 14.31 18.30 -5.16
CA TRP A 221 14.82 17.14 -5.86
C TRP A 221 14.73 17.34 -7.38
N GLU A 222 15.87 17.38 -8.02
CA GLU A 222 15.97 17.44 -9.49
C GLU A 222 15.70 16.07 -10.11
N ALA A 223 14.44 15.69 -10.18
CA ALA A 223 13.98 14.49 -10.88
C ALA A 223 13.11 14.88 -12.08
N ASN A 224 13.10 14.03 -13.09
CA ASN A 224 12.20 14.24 -14.23
C ASN A 224 10.74 14.08 -13.82
N LEU A 225 9.84 14.73 -14.56
CA LEU A 225 8.40 14.74 -14.28
C LEU A 225 7.81 13.32 -14.18
N LEU A 226 8.24 12.39 -15.05
CA LEU A 226 7.76 11.00 -15.01
C LEU A 226 8.11 10.33 -13.68
N THR A 227 9.33 10.53 -13.18
CA THR A 227 9.74 9.93 -11.89
C THR A 227 8.89 10.47 -10.73
N ILE A 228 8.66 11.78 -10.70
CA ILE A 228 7.82 12.41 -9.67
C ILE A 228 6.39 11.88 -9.77
N GLU A 229 5.82 11.88 -10.96
CA GLU A 229 4.46 11.42 -11.19
C GLU A 229 4.26 9.94 -10.82
N MET A 230 5.22 9.08 -11.17
CA MET A 230 5.13 7.66 -10.83
C MET A 230 5.23 7.41 -9.32
N ARG A 231 5.96 8.24 -8.58
CA ARG A 231 5.98 8.19 -7.12
C ARG A 231 4.61 8.55 -6.54
N ARG A 232 3.99 9.63 -7.02
CA ARG A 232 2.65 10.08 -6.61
C ARG A 232 1.60 9.02 -6.92
N ARG A 233 1.55 8.51 -8.16
CA ARG A 233 0.62 7.44 -8.55
C ARG A 233 0.79 6.18 -7.71
N CYS A 234 2.01 5.75 -7.48
CA CYS A 234 2.30 4.58 -6.66
C CYS A 234 1.79 4.77 -5.22
N TRP A 235 2.03 5.94 -4.61
CA TRP A 235 1.54 6.27 -3.28
C TRP A 235 0.02 6.23 -3.20
N TYR A 236 -0.68 6.90 -4.13
CA TYR A 236 -2.14 6.97 -4.09
C TYR A 236 -2.81 5.63 -4.44
N CYS A 237 -2.26 4.83 -5.35
CA CYS A 237 -2.76 3.48 -5.60
C CYS A 237 -2.60 2.59 -4.37
N LEU A 238 -1.44 2.65 -3.69
CA LEU A 238 -1.22 1.95 -2.42
C LEU A 238 -2.23 2.40 -1.37
N TYR A 239 -2.44 3.71 -1.21
CA TYR A 239 -3.40 4.27 -0.25
C TYR A 239 -4.82 3.78 -0.51
N ILE A 240 -5.28 3.83 -1.77
CA ILE A 240 -6.63 3.39 -2.15
C ILE A 240 -6.83 1.89 -1.86
N PHE A 241 -5.85 1.05 -2.16
CA PHE A 241 -5.96 -0.39 -1.92
C PHE A 241 -5.89 -0.75 -0.45
N ASP A 242 -5.05 -0.06 0.33
CA ASP A 242 -4.94 -0.29 1.77
C ASP A 242 -6.23 0.11 2.49
N VAL A 243 -6.71 1.34 2.26
CA VAL A 243 -7.97 1.83 2.84
C VAL A 243 -9.16 1.00 2.37
N GLY A 244 -9.22 0.64 1.07
CA GLY A 244 -10.26 -0.24 0.53
C GLY A 244 -10.28 -1.62 1.19
N GLY A 245 -9.11 -2.20 1.42
CA GLY A 245 -8.96 -3.47 2.13
C GLY A 245 -9.37 -3.37 3.61
N ILE A 246 -9.01 -2.27 4.27
CA ILE A 246 -9.41 -2.00 5.66
C ILE A 246 -10.93 -1.92 5.78
N ILE A 247 -11.58 -1.16 4.91
CA ILE A 247 -13.05 -1.01 4.90
C ILE A 247 -13.72 -2.35 4.62
N THR A 248 -13.26 -3.08 3.60
CA THR A 248 -13.88 -4.34 3.16
C THR A 248 -13.75 -5.45 4.20
N PHE A 249 -12.62 -5.52 4.91
CA PHE A 249 -12.31 -6.61 5.83
C PHE A 249 -12.33 -6.18 7.30
N SER A 250 -12.92 -5.03 7.62
CA SER A 250 -13.10 -4.50 8.99
C SER A 250 -11.81 -4.46 9.80
N ARG A 251 -10.71 -4.05 9.17
CA ARG A 251 -9.42 -3.89 9.83
C ARG A 251 -9.28 -2.50 10.43
N PRO A 252 -8.50 -2.32 11.50
CA PRO A 252 -8.23 -0.99 12.02
C PRO A 252 -7.42 -0.16 11.02
N LEU A 253 -7.77 1.11 10.89
CA LEU A 253 -6.99 2.06 10.10
C LEU A 253 -5.70 2.38 10.86
N ASP A 254 -4.57 2.00 10.29
CA ASP A 254 -3.24 2.25 10.85
C ASP A 254 -2.37 3.13 9.92
N PHE A 255 -3.01 3.81 8.97
CA PHE A 255 -2.35 4.81 8.14
C PHE A 255 -2.06 6.06 8.98
N PRO A 256 -0.83 6.59 8.97
CA PRO A 256 -0.53 7.80 9.74
C PRO A 256 -1.36 8.97 9.22
N ASN A 257 -1.94 9.74 10.15
CA ASN A 257 -2.66 10.97 9.81
C ASN A 257 -1.72 12.15 9.57
N ASP A 258 -0.53 12.09 10.16
CA ASP A 258 0.47 13.15 10.12
C ASP A 258 1.69 12.74 9.31
N GLY A 259 2.38 13.74 8.77
CA GLY A 259 3.65 13.52 8.10
C GLY A 259 3.53 13.05 6.65
N ILE A 260 2.33 12.98 6.07
CA ILE A 260 2.10 12.75 4.65
C ILE A 260 2.00 14.10 3.95
N ASP A 261 2.83 14.28 2.93
CA ASP A 261 2.98 15.52 2.18
C ASP A 261 3.25 15.17 0.71
N VAL A 262 2.23 14.63 0.04
CA VAL A 262 2.30 14.18 -1.35
C VAL A 262 1.20 14.86 -2.14
N GLU A 263 1.58 15.56 -3.21
CA GLU A 263 0.62 16.13 -4.14
C GLU A 263 -0.15 15.06 -4.91
N LEU A 264 -1.35 15.43 -5.36
CA LEU A 264 -2.17 14.53 -6.18
C LEU A 264 -1.48 14.22 -7.51
N PRO A 265 -1.67 13.00 -8.04
CA PRO A 265 -1.22 12.67 -9.39
C PRO A 265 -1.82 13.61 -10.44
N LEU A 266 -1.10 13.81 -11.51
CA LEU A 266 -1.58 14.57 -12.66
C LEU A 266 -2.78 13.87 -13.31
N ASN A 267 -3.80 14.63 -13.66
CA ASN A 267 -4.89 14.12 -14.50
C ASN A 267 -4.44 14.10 -15.96
N ALA A 268 -3.53 13.18 -16.28
CA ALA A 268 -2.93 13.05 -17.59
C ALA A 268 -2.76 11.58 -17.98
N HIS A 269 -2.93 11.29 -19.27
CA HIS A 269 -2.69 9.98 -19.84
C HIS A 269 -1.19 9.67 -19.88
N ASP A 270 -0.82 8.40 -19.76
CA ASP A 270 0.58 7.95 -19.83
C ASP A 270 1.29 8.41 -21.11
N SER A 271 0.56 8.47 -22.22
CA SER A 271 1.09 8.91 -23.52
C SER A 271 1.56 10.37 -23.53
N VAL A 272 1.11 11.20 -22.59
CA VAL A 272 1.48 12.62 -22.48
C VAL A 272 2.69 12.80 -21.56
N ILE A 273 2.94 11.85 -20.68
CA ILE A 273 4.02 11.93 -19.70
C ILE A 273 5.25 11.22 -20.29
N SER A 274 6.19 12.01 -20.79
CA SER A 274 7.44 11.48 -21.37
C SER A 274 8.63 11.72 -20.42
N PRO A 275 9.62 10.80 -20.39
CA PRO A 275 10.87 11.02 -19.66
C PRO A 275 11.67 12.24 -20.14
N SER A 276 11.42 12.72 -21.36
CA SER A 276 12.12 13.82 -22.01
C SER A 276 11.48 15.21 -21.81
N LEU A 277 10.37 15.31 -21.07
CA LEU A 277 9.81 16.59 -20.64
C LEU A 277 10.53 17.04 -19.35
N ASN A 278 11.66 17.73 -19.50
CA ASN A 278 12.30 18.53 -18.46
C ASN A 278 11.73 19.94 -18.46
#